data_16ad51295aae05c3a7b64138546437b4
#
_entry.id   16ad51295aae05c3a7b64138546437b4
#
_cell.length_a   1.000
_cell.length_b   1.000
_cell.length_c   1.000
_cell.angle_alpha   90.00
_cell.angle_beta   90.00
_cell.angle_gamma   90.00
#
_symmetry.space_group_name_H-M   'P 1'
#
loop_
_entity.id
_entity.type
_entity.pdbx_description
1 polymer ?
#
loop_
_entity_poly.entity_id
_entity_poly.type
_entity_poly.pdbx_seq_one_letter_code
_entity_poly.pdbx_strand_id
1 'polypeptide(L)'
;MQLGIDFGKTNSSVAHYDGQALRSVVLDPGNENPTLLPSLIWIDRDYSVRLGSAAAIEYLEKETGRRTVWSRRELEPIEIIVAGAVVKGLGDSEPIHYWHDVHIVTDVNANGRLLQSIKTSLRDPRYEGTVIFDRTYTVDELIALQLVEMRQQAERQ
;
A
#
# COMPACT_ATOMS: atom_id res chain seq x y z
N MET A 1 17.50 4.00 27.69
CA MET A 1 16.56 4.62 26.74
C MET A 1 15.61 3.51 26.26
N GLN A 2 14.30 3.75 26.30
CA GLN A 2 13.26 2.85 25.77
C GLN A 2 12.58 3.54 24.62
N LEU A 3 12.26 2.80 23.55
CA LEU A 3 11.59 3.30 22.37
C LEU A 3 10.21 2.64 22.25
N GLY A 4 9.18 3.45 22.04
CA GLY A 4 7.82 3.00 21.74
C GLY A 4 7.47 3.38 20.30
N ILE A 5 6.92 2.44 19.54
CA ILE A 5 6.48 2.64 18.16
C ILE A 5 5.01 2.28 18.09
N ASP A 6 4.20 3.23 17.62
CA ASP A 6 2.83 2.96 17.16
C ASP A 6 2.83 2.96 15.63
N PHE A 7 2.70 1.77 15.05
CA PHE A 7 2.59 1.59 13.61
C PHE A 7 1.12 1.44 13.22
N GLY A 8 0.49 2.57 12.91
CA GLY A 8 -0.94 2.67 12.64
C GLY A 8 -1.33 2.41 11.18
N LYS A 9 -2.63 2.28 10.93
CA LYS A 9 -3.21 2.18 9.59
C LYS A 9 -3.14 3.50 8.82
N THR A 10 -3.40 4.61 9.51
CA THR A 10 -3.52 5.95 8.92
C THR A 10 -2.29 6.78 9.21
N ASN A 11 -1.80 6.75 10.44
CA ASN A 11 -0.62 7.45 10.89
C ASN A 11 0.23 6.53 11.76
N SER A 12 1.52 6.81 11.83
CA SER A 12 2.45 6.16 12.73
C SER A 12 3.16 7.18 13.59
N SER A 13 3.58 6.79 14.80
CA SER A 13 4.31 7.64 15.71
C SER A 13 5.43 6.91 16.44
N VAL A 14 6.42 7.66 16.89
CA VAL A 14 7.53 7.16 17.72
C VAL A 14 7.67 8.05 18.95
N ALA A 15 7.91 7.44 20.09
CA ALA A 15 8.28 8.14 21.31
C ALA A 15 9.45 7.45 21.98
N HIS A 16 10.29 8.22 22.66
CA HIS A 16 11.36 7.71 23.48
C HIS A 16 11.18 8.11 24.95
N TYR A 17 11.63 7.25 25.85
CA TYR A 17 11.68 7.50 27.28
C TYR A 17 13.14 7.45 27.75
N ASP A 18 13.61 8.55 28.33
CA ASP A 18 14.99 8.72 28.79
C ASP A 18 15.23 8.27 30.24
N GLY A 19 14.17 7.82 30.91
CA GLY A 19 14.14 7.48 32.35
C GLY A 19 13.47 8.55 33.21
N GLN A 20 13.17 9.72 32.66
CA GLN A 20 12.53 10.84 33.34
C GLN A 20 11.30 11.35 32.59
N ALA A 21 11.39 11.50 31.28
CA ALA A 21 10.33 12.04 30.44
C ALA A 21 10.07 11.21 29.20
N LEU A 22 8.81 11.15 28.78
CA LEU A 22 8.37 10.62 27.49
C LEU A 22 8.36 11.78 26.48
N ARG A 23 9.04 11.59 25.35
CA ARG A 23 9.12 12.58 24.27
C ARG A 23 8.75 11.95 22.94
N SER A 24 7.86 12.61 22.20
CA SER A 24 7.52 12.21 20.83
C SER A 24 8.60 12.68 19.87
N VAL A 25 8.91 11.82 18.90
CA VAL A 25 9.84 12.12 17.82
C VAL A 25 9.12 12.88 16.71
N VAL A 26 9.74 13.89 16.12
CA VAL A 26 9.25 14.58 14.93
C VAL A 26 9.52 13.69 13.72
N LEU A 27 8.47 13.11 13.14
CA LEU A 27 8.57 12.17 12.01
C LEU A 27 8.34 12.83 10.65
N ASP A 28 7.43 13.79 10.60
CA ASP A 28 7.03 14.49 9.38
C ASP A 28 6.82 15.98 9.64
N PRO A 29 7.87 16.80 9.47
CA PRO A 29 7.78 18.25 9.72
C PRO A 29 6.78 18.99 8.82
N GLY A 30 6.40 18.41 7.69
CA GLY A 30 5.43 18.97 6.76
C GLY A 30 3.97 18.66 7.13
N ASN A 31 3.74 17.79 8.10
CA ASN A 31 2.40 17.43 8.55
C ASN A 31 1.87 18.44 9.58
N GLU A 32 0.55 18.62 9.65
CA GLU A 32 -0.11 19.48 10.68
C GLU A 32 0.32 19.08 12.10
N ASN A 33 0.40 17.78 12.37
CA ASN A 33 1.04 17.25 13.57
C ASN A 33 2.39 16.63 13.20
N PRO A 34 3.53 17.30 13.43
CA PRO A 34 4.85 16.83 13.01
C PRO A 34 5.29 15.50 13.65
N THR A 35 4.69 15.07 14.75
CA THR A 35 5.01 13.81 15.43
C THR A 35 4.30 12.60 14.80
N LEU A 36 3.42 12.82 13.84
CA LEU A 36 2.71 11.79 13.10
C LEU A 36 3.24 11.67 11.68
N LEU A 37 3.58 10.45 11.26
CA LEU A 37 3.89 10.11 9.88
C LEU A 37 2.63 9.51 9.23
N PRO A 38 1.98 10.21 8.28
CA PRO A 38 0.89 9.64 7.49
C PRO A 38 1.31 8.36 6.77
N SER A 39 0.45 7.34 6.74
CA SER A 39 0.70 6.06 6.09
C SER A 39 0.52 6.18 4.57
N LEU A 40 1.26 7.11 3.97
CA LEU A 40 1.28 7.41 2.55
C LEU A 40 2.66 7.11 1.98
N ILE A 41 2.68 6.47 0.81
CA ILE A 41 3.89 6.18 0.04
C ILE A 41 3.62 6.61 -1.40
N TRP A 42 4.43 7.51 -1.93
CA TRP A 42 4.48 7.83 -3.35
C TRP A 42 5.70 7.19 -3.98
N ILE A 43 5.52 6.48 -5.08
CA ILE A 43 6.60 5.91 -5.87
C ILE A 43 6.50 6.49 -7.28
N ASP A 44 7.53 7.22 -7.66
CA ASP A 44 7.64 7.89 -8.95
C ASP A 44 8.05 6.91 -10.07
N ARG A 45 8.02 7.38 -11.32
CA ARG A 45 8.48 6.59 -12.48
C ARG A 45 9.96 6.25 -12.46
N ASP A 46 10.78 7.07 -11.81
CA ASP A 46 12.20 6.79 -11.60
C ASP A 46 12.46 5.94 -10.35
N TYR A 47 11.38 5.42 -9.73
CA TYR A 47 11.38 4.65 -8.49
C TYR A 47 11.85 5.41 -7.25
N SER A 48 12.00 6.73 -7.34
CA SER A 48 12.17 7.54 -6.14
C SER A 48 10.93 7.46 -5.24
N VAL A 49 11.17 7.46 -3.92
CA VAL A 49 10.11 7.27 -2.92
C VAL A 49 9.94 8.54 -2.10
N ARG A 50 8.69 8.92 -1.83
CA ARG A 50 8.32 9.93 -0.85
C ARG A 50 7.34 9.32 0.14
N LEU A 51 7.41 9.75 1.39
CA LEU A 51 6.60 9.24 2.49
C LEU A 51 5.85 10.37 3.18
N GLY A 52 4.76 10.03 3.87
CA GLY A 52 4.00 10.99 4.66
C GLY A 52 3.39 12.13 3.85
N SER A 53 3.47 13.35 4.38
CA SER A 53 2.95 14.56 3.73
C SER A 53 3.66 14.87 2.41
N ALA A 54 4.96 14.58 2.29
CA ALA A 54 5.69 14.74 1.05
C ALA A 54 5.14 13.85 -0.08
N ALA A 55 4.68 12.64 0.25
CA ALA A 55 4.01 11.76 -0.72
C ALA A 55 2.68 12.36 -1.22
N ALA A 56 1.91 12.98 -0.33
CA ALA A 56 0.65 13.64 -0.70
C ALA A 56 0.90 14.86 -1.60
N ILE A 57 1.88 15.68 -1.27
CA ILE A 57 2.26 16.86 -2.05
C ILE A 57 2.70 16.45 -3.45
N GLU A 58 3.62 15.50 -3.57
CA GLU A 58 4.14 15.00 -4.84
C GLU A 58 2.99 14.45 -5.73
N TYR A 59 2.07 13.68 -5.14
CA TYR A 59 0.88 13.19 -5.82
C TYR A 59 0.02 14.33 -6.35
N LEU A 60 -0.28 15.33 -5.53
CA LEU A 60 -1.11 16.46 -5.93
C LEU A 60 -0.47 17.28 -7.05
N GLU A 61 0.83 17.53 -6.96
CA GLU A 61 1.58 18.29 -7.95
C GLU A 61 1.65 17.58 -9.30
N LYS A 62 1.91 16.27 -9.30
CA LYS A 62 2.13 15.50 -10.54
C LYS A 62 0.86 14.95 -11.18
N GLU A 63 -0.16 14.65 -10.37
CA GLU A 63 -1.37 14.00 -10.86
C GLU A 63 -2.57 14.94 -11.05
N THR A 64 -2.56 16.14 -10.41
CA THR A 64 -3.67 17.08 -10.56
C THR A 64 -3.64 17.77 -11.92
N GLY A 65 -4.77 17.73 -12.62
CA GLY A 65 -4.95 18.42 -13.89
C GLY A 65 -4.29 17.76 -15.11
N ARG A 66 -3.56 16.64 -14.94
CA ARG A 66 -3.00 15.92 -16.07
C ARG A 66 -4.06 15.13 -16.84
N ARG A 67 -3.79 14.85 -18.11
CA ARG A 67 -4.62 13.98 -18.93
C ARG A 67 -4.37 12.52 -18.59
N THR A 68 -5.44 11.80 -18.24
CA THR A 68 -5.41 10.34 -18.05
C THR A 68 -5.51 9.62 -19.39
N VAL A 69 -4.67 8.63 -19.61
CA VAL A 69 -4.71 7.76 -20.80
C VAL A 69 -4.79 6.31 -20.36
N TRP A 70 -5.96 5.72 -20.58
CA TRP A 70 -6.22 4.35 -20.17
C TRP A 70 -5.73 3.36 -21.21
N SER A 71 -4.97 2.37 -20.81
CA SER A 71 -4.64 1.16 -21.56
C SER A 71 -5.31 -0.05 -20.92
N ARG A 72 -5.93 -0.87 -21.75
CA ARG A 72 -6.51 -2.14 -21.34
C ARG A 72 -5.61 -3.28 -21.81
N ARG A 73 -5.20 -4.14 -20.89
CA ARG A 73 -4.49 -5.38 -21.19
C ARG A 73 -5.33 -6.56 -20.74
N GLU A 74 -5.61 -7.46 -21.65
CA GLU A 74 -6.27 -8.72 -21.38
C GLU A 74 -5.28 -9.68 -20.71
N LEU A 75 -5.74 -10.39 -19.70
CA LEU A 75 -5.04 -11.48 -19.04
C LEU A 75 -5.61 -12.81 -19.48
N GLU A 76 -4.94 -13.89 -19.09
CA GLU A 76 -5.51 -15.22 -19.30
C GLU A 76 -6.85 -15.34 -18.56
N PRO A 77 -7.87 -15.94 -19.18
CA PRO A 77 -9.16 -16.16 -18.55
C PRO A 77 -9.03 -16.99 -17.27
N ILE A 78 -9.79 -16.65 -16.25
CA ILE A 78 -9.84 -17.40 -14.99
C ILE A 78 -10.99 -18.40 -15.08
N GLU A 79 -10.70 -19.67 -14.78
CA GLU A 79 -11.71 -20.70 -14.60
C GLU A 79 -12.35 -20.56 -13.20
N ILE A 80 -13.67 -20.39 -13.18
CA ILE A 80 -14.47 -20.37 -11.98
C ILE A 80 -15.25 -21.67 -11.92
N ILE A 81 -14.99 -22.47 -10.90
CA ILE A 81 -15.70 -23.74 -10.68
C ILE A 81 -16.77 -23.49 -9.60
N VAL A 82 -18.03 -23.61 -10.00
CA VAL A 82 -19.16 -23.57 -9.08
C VAL A 82 -19.50 -25.00 -8.69
N ALA A 83 -19.35 -25.34 -7.42
CA ALA A 83 -19.72 -26.66 -6.91
C ALA A 83 -21.19 -26.96 -7.22
N GLY A 84 -21.46 -28.14 -7.76
CA GLY A 84 -22.82 -28.60 -7.98
C GLY A 84 -23.62 -28.69 -6.69
N ALA A 85 -24.89 -28.38 -6.75
CA ALA A 85 -25.77 -28.50 -5.59
C ALA A 85 -26.11 -30.01 -5.33
N VAL A 86 -25.89 -30.44 -4.09
CA VAL A 86 -26.36 -31.76 -3.65
C VAL A 86 -27.85 -31.68 -3.43
N VAL A 87 -28.66 -32.20 -4.39
CA VAL A 87 -30.10 -32.30 -4.22
C VAL A 87 -30.41 -33.68 -3.67
N LYS A 88 -30.98 -33.72 -2.47
CA LYS A 88 -31.32 -34.96 -1.76
C LYS A 88 -32.24 -35.82 -2.64
N GLY A 89 -31.73 -36.95 -3.14
CA GLY A 89 -32.50 -37.91 -3.96
C GLY A 89 -32.27 -37.86 -5.48
N LEU A 90 -31.47 -36.93 -6.01
CA LEU A 90 -31.14 -36.84 -7.46
C LEU A 90 -29.67 -37.11 -7.82
N GLY A 91 -28.83 -37.43 -6.85
CA GLY A 91 -27.38 -37.59 -7.09
C GLY A 91 -26.64 -36.24 -7.06
N ASP A 92 -25.30 -36.33 -7.06
CA ASP A 92 -24.45 -35.15 -7.12
C ASP A 92 -24.49 -34.57 -8.55
N SER A 93 -24.80 -33.26 -8.66
CA SER A 93 -24.62 -32.55 -9.92
C SER A 93 -23.16 -32.27 -10.19
N GLU A 94 -22.71 -32.45 -11.42
CA GLU A 94 -21.34 -32.09 -11.80
C GLU A 94 -21.10 -30.61 -11.58
N PRO A 95 -19.86 -30.23 -11.21
CA PRO A 95 -19.49 -28.83 -11.07
C PRO A 95 -19.63 -28.10 -12.41
N ILE A 96 -20.11 -26.87 -12.34
CA ILE A 96 -20.24 -26.02 -13.54
C ILE A 96 -19.00 -25.16 -13.66
N HIS A 97 -18.38 -25.19 -14.84
CA HIS A 97 -17.19 -24.47 -15.17
C HIS A 97 -17.51 -23.21 -15.96
N TYR A 98 -17.06 -22.05 -15.50
CA TYR A 98 -17.18 -20.77 -16.19
C TYR A 98 -15.80 -20.21 -16.47
N TRP A 99 -15.60 -19.73 -17.68
CA TRP A 99 -14.41 -18.95 -18.02
C TRP A 99 -14.77 -17.47 -17.95
N HIS A 100 -13.99 -16.71 -17.19
CA HIS A 100 -14.18 -15.28 -17.03
C HIS A 100 -12.99 -14.53 -17.59
N ASP A 101 -13.24 -13.65 -18.57
CA ASP A 101 -12.22 -12.80 -19.16
C ASP A 101 -11.79 -11.74 -18.15
N VAL A 102 -10.51 -11.71 -17.83
CA VAL A 102 -9.92 -10.75 -16.90
C VAL A 102 -9.10 -9.74 -17.66
N HIS A 103 -9.23 -8.49 -17.31
CA HIS A 103 -8.41 -7.42 -17.88
C HIS A 103 -7.94 -6.45 -16.82
N ILE A 104 -6.76 -5.89 -17.04
CA ILE A 104 -6.21 -4.81 -16.23
C ILE A 104 -6.34 -3.51 -17.01
N VAL A 105 -6.88 -2.48 -16.35
CA VAL A 105 -6.92 -1.12 -16.87
C VAL A 105 -5.88 -0.30 -16.13
N THR A 106 -4.94 0.26 -16.87
CA THR A 106 -3.82 1.03 -16.31
C THR A 106 -3.76 2.40 -16.97
N ASP A 107 -3.54 3.44 -16.19
CA ASP A 107 -3.21 4.75 -16.71
C ASP A 107 -1.73 4.79 -17.12
N VAL A 108 -1.48 4.79 -18.42
CA VAL A 108 -0.11 4.73 -18.96
C VAL A 108 0.65 6.04 -18.82
N ASN A 109 -0.05 7.15 -18.54
CA ASN A 109 0.54 8.45 -18.32
C ASN A 109 0.74 8.79 -16.83
N ALA A 110 0.41 7.88 -15.92
CA ALA A 110 0.65 8.13 -14.49
C ALA A 110 2.13 8.46 -14.23
N ASN A 111 2.41 9.55 -13.51
CA ASN A 111 3.77 9.93 -13.15
C ASN A 111 4.33 9.09 -12.01
N GLY A 112 3.43 8.56 -11.18
CA GLY A 112 3.79 7.71 -10.05
C GLY A 112 2.59 6.94 -9.52
N ARG A 113 2.78 6.28 -8.39
CA ARG A 113 1.74 5.53 -7.69
C ARG A 113 1.67 5.95 -6.23
N LEU A 114 0.51 6.47 -5.81
CA LEU A 114 0.24 6.70 -4.40
C LEU A 114 -0.35 5.43 -3.78
N LEU A 115 0.25 4.98 -2.69
CA LEU A 115 -0.22 3.90 -1.85
C LEU A 115 -0.58 4.46 -0.48
N GLN A 116 -1.68 3.98 0.08
CA GLN A 116 -2.12 4.37 1.42
C GLN A 116 -2.52 3.16 2.25
N SER A 117 -2.34 3.27 3.55
CA SER A 117 -2.83 2.27 4.52
C SER A 117 -2.33 0.84 4.23
N ILE A 118 -1.09 0.69 3.73
CA ILE A 118 -0.53 -0.61 3.30
C ILE A 118 -0.55 -1.68 4.39
N LYS A 119 -0.52 -1.26 5.67
CA LYS A 119 -0.65 -2.18 6.81
C LYS A 119 -1.92 -3.04 6.75
N THR A 120 -3.00 -2.55 6.12
CA THR A 120 -4.24 -3.34 5.99
C THR A 120 -4.06 -4.59 5.16
N SER A 121 -3.11 -4.58 4.22
CA SER A 121 -2.80 -5.72 3.36
C SER A 121 -2.20 -6.91 4.12
N LEU A 122 -1.60 -6.68 5.31
CA LEU A 122 -1.12 -7.75 6.19
C LEU A 122 -2.22 -8.70 6.68
N ARG A 123 -3.50 -8.31 6.56
CA ARG A 123 -4.63 -9.14 6.98
C ARG A 123 -5.04 -10.17 5.93
N ASP A 124 -4.66 -9.98 4.68
CA ASP A 124 -4.94 -10.94 3.61
C ASP A 124 -3.64 -11.70 3.27
N PRO A 125 -3.51 -12.96 3.69
CA PRO A 125 -2.32 -13.76 3.44
C PRO A 125 -2.10 -14.08 1.95
N ARG A 126 -3.10 -13.82 1.10
CA ARG A 126 -3.00 -14.01 -0.35
C ARG A 126 -2.49 -12.76 -1.07
N TYR A 127 -2.45 -11.62 -0.39
CA TYR A 127 -1.94 -10.38 -0.96
C TYR A 127 -0.43 -10.28 -0.72
N GLU A 128 0.35 -10.70 -1.70
CA GLU A 128 1.80 -10.72 -1.61
C GLU A 128 2.44 -9.36 -1.90
N GLY A 129 1.76 -8.49 -2.65
CA GLY A 129 2.30 -7.18 -3.01
C GLY A 129 1.55 -6.53 -4.17
N THR A 130 2.17 -5.54 -4.77
CA THR A 130 1.61 -4.80 -5.92
C THR A 130 2.68 -4.55 -6.98
N VAL A 131 2.24 -4.50 -8.25
CA VAL A 131 3.09 -4.09 -9.36
C VAL A 131 2.95 -2.59 -9.57
N ILE A 132 4.07 -1.88 -9.58
CA ILE A 132 4.16 -0.45 -9.86
C ILE A 132 5.05 -0.28 -11.08
N PHE A 133 4.46 0.10 -12.20
CA PHE A 133 5.07 0.11 -13.53
C PHE A 133 5.52 -1.31 -13.93
N ASP A 134 6.81 -1.61 -13.93
CA ASP A 134 7.41 -2.91 -14.27
C ASP A 134 8.07 -3.61 -13.07
N ARG A 135 7.99 -2.99 -11.87
CA ARG A 135 8.57 -3.53 -10.63
C ARG A 135 7.50 -4.02 -9.67
N THR A 136 7.70 -5.23 -9.13
CA THR A 136 6.89 -5.77 -8.03
C THR A 136 7.45 -5.29 -6.69
N TYR A 137 6.56 -4.80 -5.83
CA TYR A 137 6.84 -4.45 -4.44
C TYR A 137 6.04 -5.38 -3.54
N THR A 138 6.73 -6.09 -2.65
CA THR A 138 6.08 -6.90 -1.63
C THR A 138 5.49 -6.00 -0.53
N VAL A 139 4.56 -6.54 0.26
CA VAL A 139 4.00 -5.81 1.42
C VAL A 139 5.11 -5.48 2.41
N ASP A 140 6.04 -6.43 2.63
CA ASP A 140 7.17 -6.26 3.56
C ASP A 140 8.11 -5.14 3.11
N GLU A 141 8.43 -5.06 1.81
CA GLU A 141 9.24 -3.96 1.26
C GLU A 141 8.56 -2.60 1.48
N LEU A 142 7.26 -2.50 1.23
CA LEU A 142 6.51 -1.24 1.41
C LEU A 142 6.42 -0.82 2.89
N ILE A 143 6.24 -1.78 3.79
CA ILE A 143 6.27 -1.52 5.24
C ILE A 143 7.67 -1.11 5.69
N ALA A 144 8.70 -1.79 5.19
CA ALA A 144 10.09 -1.48 5.52
C ALA A 144 10.46 -0.03 5.15
N LEU A 145 9.96 0.52 4.03
CA LEU A 145 10.17 1.93 3.68
C LEU A 145 9.69 2.87 4.79
N GLN A 146 8.48 2.65 5.34
CA GLN A 146 7.95 3.48 6.43
C GLN A 146 8.74 3.30 7.74
N LEU A 147 9.09 2.07 8.10
CA LEU A 147 9.83 1.80 9.33
C LEU A 147 11.26 2.35 9.28
N VAL A 148 11.91 2.29 8.11
CA VAL A 148 13.24 2.88 7.89
C VAL A 148 13.20 4.40 8.04
N GLU A 149 12.19 5.06 7.47
CA GLU A 149 12.01 6.52 7.64
C GLU A 149 11.82 6.88 9.12
N MET A 150 10.91 6.19 9.82
CA MET A 150 10.66 6.41 11.25
C MET A 150 11.96 6.27 12.07
N ARG A 151 12.76 5.24 11.77
CA ARG A 151 14.05 5.02 12.43
C ARG A 151 15.02 6.16 12.14
N GLN A 152 15.17 6.56 10.87
CA GLN A 152 16.08 7.63 10.49
C GLN A 152 15.73 8.96 11.13
N GLN A 153 14.44 9.28 11.23
CA GLN A 153 13.98 10.50 11.91
C GLN A 153 14.23 10.42 13.42
N ALA A 154 14.05 9.26 14.03
CA ALA A 154 14.35 9.05 15.45
C ALA A 154 15.85 9.14 15.77
N GLU A 155 16.73 8.66 14.87
CA GLU A 155 18.18 8.71 15.03
C GLU A 155 18.77 10.14 14.88
N ARG A 156 18.02 11.07 14.25
CA ARG A 156 18.46 12.47 14.04
C ARG A 156 18.16 13.38 15.24
N GLN A 157 17.40 12.94 16.23
CA GLN A 157 16.95 13.71 17.40
C GLN A 157 17.46 13.12 18.72
#